data_3c88f46123cf4104b3e6d3aff5f90211
#
_entry.id   3c88f46123cf4104b3e6d3aff5f90211
#
_cell.length_a   1.000
_cell.length_b   1.000
_cell.length_c   1.000
_cell.angle_alpha   90.00
_cell.angle_beta   90.00
_cell.angle_gamma   90.00
#
_symmetry.space_group_name_H-M   'P 1'
#
loop_
_entity.id
_entity.type
_entity.pdbx_description
1 polymer ?
#
loop_
_entity_poly.entity_id
_entity_poly.type
_entity_poly.pdbx_seq_one_letter_code
_entity_poly.pdbx_strand_id
1 'polypeptide(L)'
;MKRLFLAPAMATVLFLASCGGNESSENKNATVDTTTTQTPAVSDAPGADIPGIDSVKVTDHIQLEGMDNMKYDKTLFKIKAGQDVKLTLKNVGKLPKEAMSHNAVILAQGTDVQAFGEAAVPAKATDHIPASMASDVIAHTKLLGPGESETISFKIPDPGVYDFICTFPGHFGTMKGKIVVEK
;
A
#
# COMPACT_ATOMS: atom_id res chain seq x y z
N MET A 1 -51.14 -5.14 3.65
CA MET A 1 -51.72 -5.19 2.31
C MET A 1 -50.73 -5.88 1.39
N LYS A 2 -51.11 -7.07 0.91
CA LYS A 2 -50.37 -7.89 -0.05
C LYS A 2 -50.37 -7.26 -1.43
N ARG A 3 -49.24 -7.25 -2.14
CA ARG A 3 -49.19 -7.35 -3.61
C ARG A 3 -47.85 -7.98 -4.00
N LEU A 4 -47.89 -9.06 -4.43
CA LEU A 4 -47.58 -10.11 -5.36
C LEU A 4 -47.68 -9.61 -6.82
N PHE A 5 -46.63 -9.80 -7.61
CA PHE A 5 -46.60 -9.97 -9.10
C PHE A 5 -45.13 -10.21 -9.48
N LEU A 6 -44.77 -11.30 -9.97
CA LEU A 6 -44.92 -12.08 -11.21
C LEU A 6 -43.68 -11.90 -12.10
N ALA A 7 -42.94 -12.99 -12.30
CA ALA A 7 -41.92 -13.16 -13.34
C ALA A 7 -42.55 -13.35 -14.74
N PRO A 8 -41.83 -13.20 -15.82
CA PRO A 8 -41.55 -14.30 -16.76
C PRO A 8 -40.07 -14.31 -17.19
N ALA A 9 -39.36 -15.44 -17.27
CA ALA A 9 -39.39 -16.54 -18.22
C ALA A 9 -38.79 -16.25 -19.62
N MET A 10 -37.72 -16.99 -19.91
CA MET A 10 -37.24 -17.51 -21.19
C MET A 10 -36.67 -16.61 -22.27
N ALA A 11 -35.39 -16.87 -22.66
CA ALA A 11 -35.09 -17.33 -24.03
C ALA A 11 -33.66 -17.90 -24.12
N THR A 12 -33.61 -19.18 -24.37
CA THR A 12 -32.49 -20.02 -24.81
C THR A 12 -32.17 -19.72 -26.27
N VAL A 13 -30.91 -19.49 -26.64
CA VAL A 13 -30.46 -19.65 -28.03
C VAL A 13 -29.19 -20.48 -28.03
N LEU A 14 -29.33 -21.73 -28.51
CA LEU A 14 -28.23 -22.56 -29.01
C LEU A 14 -27.83 -22.08 -30.40
N PHE A 15 -26.52 -21.98 -30.65
CA PHE A 15 -26.00 -22.12 -32.01
C PHE A 15 -24.81 -23.06 -32.04
N LEU A 16 -24.91 -23.94 -33.04
CA LEU A 16 -24.19 -25.14 -33.32
C LEU A 16 -22.78 -24.90 -33.89
N ALA A 17 -22.02 -25.96 -33.74
CA ALA A 17 -20.68 -26.21 -34.28
C ALA A 17 -20.59 -26.06 -35.80
N SER A 18 -19.39 -25.71 -36.28
CA SER A 18 -18.94 -26.08 -37.62
C SER A 18 -17.47 -26.52 -37.56
N CYS A 19 -17.28 -27.82 -37.78
CA CYS A 19 -16.00 -28.44 -38.16
C CYS A 19 -15.80 -28.34 -39.66
N GLY A 20 -14.54 -28.27 -40.07
CA GLY A 20 -14.01 -28.54 -41.42
C GLY A 20 -12.59 -28.03 -41.47
N GLY A 21 -11.55 -28.73 -41.59
CA GLY A 21 -11.18 -29.92 -42.29
C GLY A 21 -10.17 -29.61 -43.40
N ASN A 22 -8.90 -30.05 -43.21
CA ASN A 22 -7.92 -30.52 -44.20
C ASN A 22 -7.38 -29.49 -45.24
N GLU A 23 -6.13 -29.39 -45.63
CA GLU A 23 -5.10 -30.34 -46.05
C GLU A 23 -3.73 -29.66 -46.16
N SER A 24 -2.75 -30.47 -46.06
CA SER A 24 -1.32 -30.44 -46.38
C SER A 24 -0.85 -29.58 -47.55
N SER A 25 0.26 -28.84 -47.34
CA SER A 25 1.34 -28.72 -48.35
C SER A 25 2.64 -28.32 -47.66
N GLU A 26 3.65 -29.16 -47.83
CA GLU A 26 5.07 -28.91 -47.59
C GLU A 26 5.57 -27.73 -48.45
N ASN A 27 6.34 -26.82 -47.83
CA ASN A 27 7.58 -26.39 -48.46
C ASN A 27 8.53 -25.61 -47.56
N LYS A 28 9.69 -26.20 -47.30
CA LYS A 28 11.05 -25.69 -47.23
C LYS A 28 11.37 -24.33 -46.54
N ASN A 29 12.12 -24.52 -45.46
CA ASN A 29 13.37 -23.80 -45.14
C ASN A 29 13.34 -22.28 -45.13
N ALA A 30 13.10 -21.74 -43.94
CA ALA A 30 13.60 -20.43 -43.55
C ALA A 30 14.18 -20.55 -42.14
N THR A 31 15.42 -20.20 -42.02
CA THR A 31 16.21 -20.05 -40.80
C THR A 31 15.43 -19.25 -39.80
N VAL A 32 14.90 -19.90 -38.74
CA VAL A 32 14.26 -19.22 -37.61
C VAL A 32 15.39 -18.67 -36.77
N ASP A 33 15.60 -17.38 -36.89
CA ASP A 33 16.31 -16.58 -35.91
C ASP A 33 15.53 -16.71 -34.58
N THR A 34 16.08 -17.49 -33.65
CA THR A 34 15.52 -17.69 -32.32
C THR A 34 15.78 -16.41 -31.53
N THR A 35 14.93 -15.41 -31.75
CA THR A 35 14.83 -14.30 -30.81
C THR A 35 14.30 -14.89 -29.52
N THR A 36 15.22 -15.22 -28.63
CA THR A 36 14.92 -15.57 -27.24
C THR A 36 14.24 -14.36 -26.60
N THR A 37 12.92 -14.36 -26.59
CA THR A 37 12.15 -13.44 -25.76
C THR A 37 12.48 -13.80 -24.30
N GLN A 38 13.46 -13.08 -23.75
CA GLN A 38 13.73 -13.15 -22.32
C GLN A 38 12.50 -12.60 -21.61
N THR A 39 11.69 -13.49 -21.06
CA THR A 39 10.73 -13.14 -20.03
C THR A 39 11.52 -12.43 -18.92
N PRO A 40 11.18 -11.19 -18.55
CA PRO A 40 11.85 -10.54 -17.43
C PRO A 40 11.78 -11.46 -16.22
N ALA A 41 12.92 -11.80 -15.63
CA ALA A 41 12.95 -12.52 -14.38
C ALA A 41 12.16 -11.68 -13.36
N VAL A 42 11.02 -12.20 -12.89
CA VAL A 42 10.28 -11.60 -11.80
C VAL A 42 11.22 -11.64 -10.60
N SER A 43 11.62 -10.49 -10.12
CA SER A 43 12.46 -10.39 -8.93
C SER A 43 11.60 -10.81 -7.74
N ASP A 44 12.02 -11.85 -7.00
CA ASP A 44 11.36 -12.28 -5.75
C ASP A 44 11.64 -11.31 -4.58
N ALA A 45 12.28 -10.16 -4.86
CA ALA A 45 12.56 -9.15 -3.84
C ALA A 45 11.25 -8.46 -3.40
N PRO A 46 11.06 -8.24 -2.09
CA PRO A 46 9.89 -7.51 -1.59
C PRO A 46 9.74 -6.16 -2.29
N GLY A 47 8.54 -5.90 -2.80
CA GLY A 47 8.21 -4.62 -3.42
C GLY A 47 8.85 -4.35 -4.79
N ALA A 48 9.40 -5.37 -5.47
CA ALA A 48 10.00 -5.20 -6.80
C ALA A 48 9.04 -4.61 -7.85
N ASP A 49 7.75 -4.75 -7.62
CA ASP A 49 6.65 -4.21 -8.44
C ASP A 49 6.29 -2.75 -8.10
N ILE A 50 6.88 -2.17 -7.06
CA ILE A 50 6.58 -0.80 -6.64
C ILE A 50 7.34 0.19 -7.53
N PRO A 51 6.65 1.06 -8.29
CA PRO A 51 7.30 2.04 -9.14
C PRO A 51 8.29 2.91 -8.37
N GLY A 52 9.51 3.04 -8.89
CA GLY A 52 10.56 3.88 -8.31
C GLY A 52 11.36 3.25 -7.18
N ILE A 53 11.05 2.01 -6.77
CA ILE A 53 11.74 1.34 -5.66
C ILE A 53 13.25 1.20 -5.90
N ASP A 54 13.68 0.99 -7.12
CA ASP A 54 15.10 0.83 -7.48
C ASP A 54 15.93 2.09 -7.22
N SER A 55 15.28 3.26 -7.22
CA SER A 55 15.94 4.54 -6.94
C SER A 55 16.00 4.88 -5.45
N VAL A 56 15.30 4.12 -4.60
CA VAL A 56 15.27 4.34 -3.16
C VAL A 56 16.46 3.65 -2.50
N LYS A 57 17.26 4.43 -1.78
CA LYS A 57 18.39 3.89 -0.99
C LYS A 57 17.90 3.30 0.32
N VAL A 58 18.57 2.23 0.76
CA VAL A 58 18.36 1.68 2.11
C VAL A 58 18.79 2.70 3.15
N THR A 59 17.98 2.89 4.19
CA THR A 59 18.24 3.81 5.29
C THR A 59 17.93 3.16 6.64
N ASP A 60 18.58 3.65 7.68
CA ASP A 60 18.27 3.39 9.09
C ASP A 60 17.61 4.60 9.78
N HIS A 61 17.43 5.69 9.02
CA HIS A 61 16.76 6.90 9.51
C HIS A 61 15.78 7.43 8.48
N ILE A 62 14.50 7.18 8.69
CA ILE A 62 13.39 7.73 7.94
C ILE A 62 13.14 9.16 8.42
N GLN A 63 13.26 10.12 7.52
CA GLN A 63 12.88 11.52 7.74
C GLN A 63 11.64 11.83 6.94
N LEU A 64 10.57 12.24 7.60
CA LEU A 64 9.24 12.42 7.05
C LEU A 64 8.67 13.78 7.48
N GLU A 65 8.11 14.52 6.55
CA GLU A 65 7.41 15.77 6.80
C GLU A 65 5.92 15.63 6.50
N GLY A 66 5.07 16.10 7.40
CA GLY A 66 3.63 16.23 7.20
C GLY A 66 3.28 17.67 6.84
N MET A 67 2.40 17.84 5.85
CA MET A 67 2.06 19.13 5.25
C MET A 67 0.57 19.44 5.32
N ASP A 68 0.19 20.71 5.25
CA ASP A 68 -1.21 21.18 5.31
C ASP A 68 -2.12 20.68 4.15
N ASN A 69 -1.57 20.06 3.14
CA ASN A 69 -2.31 19.44 2.04
C ASN A 69 -2.62 17.95 2.26
N MET A 70 -2.52 17.46 3.51
CA MET A 70 -2.75 16.06 3.89
C MET A 70 -1.83 15.09 3.12
N LYS A 71 -0.55 15.43 2.98
CA LYS A 71 0.48 14.59 2.34
C LYS A 71 1.74 14.55 3.16
N TYR A 72 2.47 13.46 3.01
CA TYR A 72 3.88 13.39 3.37
C TYR A 72 4.75 13.88 2.21
N ASP A 73 5.94 14.37 2.52
CA ASP A 73 6.95 14.75 1.53
C ASP A 73 7.52 13.54 0.78
N LYS A 74 7.51 12.37 1.42
CA LYS A 74 7.98 11.10 0.88
C LYS A 74 6.98 9.99 1.19
N THR A 75 6.85 9.04 0.27
CA THR A 75 5.88 7.94 0.39
C THR A 75 6.51 6.55 0.22
N LEU A 76 7.84 6.47 0.04
CA LEU A 76 8.53 5.22 -0.20
C LEU A 76 9.90 5.20 0.48
N PHE A 77 10.15 4.16 1.25
CA PHE A 77 11.41 3.94 1.96
C PHE A 77 11.86 2.49 1.81
N LYS A 78 13.18 2.27 1.93
CA LYS A 78 13.81 0.95 2.07
C LYS A 78 14.58 0.87 3.39
N ILE A 79 14.41 -0.24 4.09
CA ILE A 79 15.17 -0.57 5.30
C ILE A 79 15.62 -2.03 5.26
N LYS A 80 16.51 -2.42 6.16
CA LYS A 80 16.93 -3.81 6.35
C LYS A 80 16.09 -4.51 7.43
N ALA A 81 15.77 -5.78 7.18
CA ALA A 81 15.11 -6.63 8.16
C ALA A 81 15.95 -6.78 9.43
N GLY A 82 15.30 -6.71 10.59
CA GLY A 82 15.94 -6.85 11.89
C GLY A 82 16.86 -5.70 12.32
N GLN A 83 16.99 -4.64 11.51
CA GLN A 83 17.76 -3.45 11.86
C GLN A 83 16.94 -2.52 12.76
N ASP A 84 17.62 -1.84 13.70
CA ASP A 84 17.01 -0.73 14.44
C ASP A 84 16.93 0.50 13.53
N VAL A 85 15.72 1.01 13.34
CA VAL A 85 15.42 2.14 12.46
C VAL A 85 14.83 3.27 13.27
N LYS A 86 15.27 4.50 13.00
CA LYS A 86 14.66 5.72 13.52
C LYS A 86 13.70 6.30 12.49
N LEU A 87 12.53 6.75 12.96
CA LEU A 87 11.62 7.57 12.15
C LEU A 87 11.43 8.90 12.85
N THR A 88 11.79 9.98 12.17
CA THR A 88 11.49 11.34 12.59
C THR A 88 10.37 11.89 11.73
N LEU A 89 9.23 12.19 12.36
CA LEU A 89 8.15 12.96 11.74
C LEU A 89 8.23 14.40 12.20
N LYS A 90 8.10 15.34 11.28
CA LYS A 90 7.94 16.78 11.55
C LYS A 90 6.67 17.29 10.87
N ASN A 91 5.80 17.94 11.60
CA ASN A 91 4.69 18.69 11.00
C ASN A 91 5.21 20.08 10.57
N VAL A 92 5.38 20.29 9.27
CA VAL A 92 5.84 21.55 8.68
C VAL A 92 4.68 22.47 8.27
N GLY A 93 3.44 22.04 8.54
CA GLY A 93 2.23 22.81 8.32
C GLY A 93 2.13 24.03 9.26
N LYS A 94 1.11 24.83 9.02
CA LYS A 94 0.82 26.06 9.78
C LYS A 94 -0.60 26.08 10.34
N LEU A 95 -1.45 25.16 9.90
CA LEU A 95 -2.84 25.08 10.34
C LEU A 95 -2.92 24.57 11.79
N PRO A 96 -3.96 24.99 12.56
CA PRO A 96 -4.10 24.62 13.96
C PRO A 96 -4.10 23.10 14.19
N LYS A 97 -3.58 22.68 15.35
CA LYS A 97 -3.47 21.25 15.74
C LYS A 97 -4.80 20.51 15.65
N GLU A 98 -5.90 21.15 15.98
CA GLU A 98 -7.23 20.59 15.96
C GLU A 98 -7.76 20.32 14.56
N ALA A 99 -7.19 21.00 13.55
CA ALA A 99 -7.63 20.91 12.15
C ALA A 99 -6.66 20.11 11.27
N MET A 100 -5.35 20.10 11.60
CA MET A 100 -4.32 19.58 10.72
C MET A 100 -3.14 18.99 11.49
N SER A 101 -3.44 18.06 12.39
CA SER A 101 -2.40 17.28 13.03
C SER A 101 -1.98 16.09 12.16
N HIS A 102 -0.76 15.63 12.38
CA HIS A 102 -0.21 14.47 11.68
C HIS A 102 0.47 13.52 12.65
N ASN A 103 0.31 12.23 12.41
CA ASN A 103 1.15 11.18 12.96
C ASN A 103 1.66 10.27 11.84
N ALA A 104 2.58 9.38 12.16
CA ALA A 104 3.00 8.29 11.29
C ALA A 104 2.78 6.98 12.04
N VAL A 105 1.91 6.16 11.53
CA VAL A 105 1.56 4.84 12.09
C VAL A 105 2.03 3.79 11.11
N ILE A 106 2.98 2.95 11.54
CA ILE A 106 3.52 1.83 10.75
C ILE A 106 2.68 0.62 11.07
N LEU A 107 2.07 0.03 10.06
CA LEU A 107 1.15 -1.09 10.18
C LEU A 107 1.85 -2.43 9.93
N ALA A 108 1.37 -3.47 10.59
CA ALA A 108 1.77 -4.85 10.31
C ALA A 108 1.43 -5.22 8.86
N GLN A 109 2.18 -6.15 8.30
CA GLN A 109 1.98 -6.60 6.92
C GLN A 109 0.59 -7.22 6.76
N GLY A 110 -0.12 -6.82 5.70
CA GLY A 110 -1.45 -7.31 5.39
C GLY A 110 -2.60 -6.64 6.14
N THR A 111 -2.32 -5.63 6.99
CA THR A 111 -3.39 -4.82 7.61
C THR A 111 -4.22 -4.12 6.55
N ASP A 112 -5.53 -4.18 6.67
CA ASP A 112 -6.45 -3.40 5.84
C ASP A 112 -6.38 -1.92 6.23
N VAL A 113 -5.70 -1.13 5.42
CA VAL A 113 -5.50 0.31 5.64
C VAL A 113 -6.81 1.08 5.71
N GLN A 114 -7.81 0.69 4.92
CA GLN A 114 -9.11 1.34 4.92
C GLN A 114 -9.86 1.06 6.23
N ALA A 115 -9.96 -0.20 6.61
CA ALA A 115 -10.61 -0.60 7.87
C ALA A 115 -9.91 0.02 9.08
N PHE A 116 -8.56 0.04 9.10
CA PHE A 116 -7.78 0.67 10.16
C PHE A 116 -8.07 2.18 10.24
N GLY A 117 -8.02 2.88 9.12
CA GLY A 117 -8.27 4.32 9.04
C GLY A 117 -9.67 4.71 9.51
N GLU A 118 -10.69 3.93 9.13
CA GLU A 118 -12.07 4.13 9.59
C GLU A 118 -12.21 3.91 11.10
N ALA A 119 -11.61 2.85 11.64
CA ALA A 119 -11.59 2.57 13.08
C ALA A 119 -10.82 3.64 13.88
N ALA A 120 -9.85 4.31 13.28
CA ALA A 120 -9.07 5.37 13.89
C ALA A 120 -9.88 6.67 14.11
N VAL A 121 -10.89 6.95 13.30
CA VAL A 121 -11.66 8.21 13.36
C VAL A 121 -12.22 8.48 14.77
N PRO A 122 -12.95 7.54 15.42
CA PRO A 122 -13.48 7.76 16.77
C PRO A 122 -12.42 7.66 17.88
N ALA A 123 -11.21 7.17 17.61
CA ALA A 123 -10.21 6.83 18.63
C ALA A 123 -9.40 8.06 19.12
N LYS A 124 -10.06 9.20 19.33
CA LYS A 124 -9.41 10.47 19.71
C LYS A 124 -8.61 10.38 21.02
N ALA A 125 -9.06 9.60 21.97
CA ALA A 125 -8.41 9.46 23.29
C ALA A 125 -7.04 8.74 23.22
N THR A 126 -6.75 8.07 22.12
CA THR A 126 -5.52 7.32 21.86
C THR A 126 -4.76 7.86 20.65
N ASP A 127 -4.80 9.17 20.42
CA ASP A 127 -4.17 9.82 19.25
C ASP A 127 -4.57 9.18 17.91
N HIS A 128 -5.83 8.75 17.81
CA HIS A 128 -6.39 8.04 16.66
C HIS A 128 -5.70 6.69 16.36
N ILE A 129 -5.26 5.99 17.40
CA ILE A 129 -4.85 4.58 17.33
C ILE A 129 -5.99 3.72 17.86
N PRO A 130 -6.69 2.94 17.02
CA PRO A 130 -7.84 2.15 17.46
C PRO A 130 -7.40 1.00 18.36
N ALA A 131 -7.89 0.96 19.60
CA ALA A 131 -7.52 -0.07 20.57
C ALA A 131 -7.87 -1.50 20.10
N SER A 132 -8.93 -1.65 19.30
CA SER A 132 -9.35 -2.93 18.72
C SER A 132 -8.37 -3.48 17.67
N MET A 133 -7.47 -2.63 17.13
CA MET A 133 -6.48 -3.00 16.11
C MET A 133 -5.05 -2.65 16.57
N ALA A 134 -4.83 -2.55 17.87
CA ALA A 134 -3.52 -2.21 18.41
C ALA A 134 -2.44 -3.24 18.06
N SER A 135 -2.81 -4.50 17.85
CA SER A 135 -1.90 -5.57 17.38
C SER A 135 -1.39 -5.36 15.95
N ASP A 136 -2.07 -4.54 15.17
CA ASP A 136 -1.71 -4.24 13.78
C ASP A 136 -0.73 -3.07 13.67
N VAL A 137 -0.37 -2.46 14.80
CA VAL A 137 0.57 -1.33 14.87
C VAL A 137 1.95 -1.80 15.30
N ILE A 138 2.94 -1.62 14.42
CA ILE A 138 4.36 -1.89 14.73
C ILE A 138 4.93 -0.76 15.57
N ALA A 139 4.70 0.49 15.16
CA ALA A 139 5.15 1.69 15.85
C ALA A 139 4.36 2.91 15.38
N HIS A 140 4.29 3.94 16.20
CA HIS A 140 3.66 5.20 15.82
C HIS A 140 4.26 6.39 16.54
N THR A 141 4.19 7.56 15.92
CA THR A 141 4.43 8.85 16.58
C THR A 141 3.17 9.33 17.28
N LYS A 142 3.33 10.28 18.18
CA LYS A 142 2.21 11.09 18.67
C LYS A 142 1.55 11.85 17.54
N LEU A 143 0.38 12.39 17.83
CA LEU A 143 -0.28 13.35 16.96
C LEU A 143 0.38 14.73 17.10
N LEU A 144 1.06 15.20 16.05
CA LEU A 144 1.87 16.40 16.01
C LEU A 144 1.10 17.59 15.44
N GLY A 145 1.09 18.69 16.16
CA GLY A 145 0.62 19.99 15.68
C GLY A 145 1.70 20.75 14.87
N PRO A 146 1.39 21.96 14.38
CA PRO A 146 2.31 22.75 13.54
C PRO A 146 3.64 23.02 14.22
N GLY A 147 4.74 22.74 13.53
CA GLY A 147 6.12 22.92 14.00
C GLY A 147 6.60 21.83 14.97
N GLU A 148 5.74 20.96 15.48
CA GLU A 148 6.13 19.85 16.35
C GLU A 148 6.88 18.77 15.57
N SER A 149 7.76 18.04 16.27
CA SER A 149 8.51 16.91 15.73
C SER A 149 8.69 15.83 16.78
N GLU A 150 8.72 14.57 16.35
CA GLU A 150 9.03 13.44 17.18
C GLU A 150 9.88 12.40 16.44
N THR A 151 10.79 11.78 17.19
CA THR A 151 11.57 10.65 16.70
C THR A 151 11.23 9.41 17.51
N ILE A 152 10.85 8.35 16.81
CA ILE A 152 10.62 7.01 17.38
C ILE A 152 11.67 6.05 16.86
N SER A 153 11.86 4.93 17.56
CA SER A 153 12.69 3.82 17.10
C SER A 153 11.83 2.56 16.99
N PHE A 154 12.05 1.79 15.93
CA PHE A 154 11.33 0.55 15.69
C PHE A 154 12.24 -0.47 15.00
N LYS A 155 11.76 -1.72 14.92
CA LYS A 155 12.41 -2.83 14.23
C LYS A 155 11.37 -3.68 13.54
N ILE A 156 11.62 -4.04 12.28
CA ILE A 156 10.79 -4.97 11.53
C ILE A 156 11.64 -6.21 11.22
N PRO A 157 11.33 -7.38 11.80
CA PRO A 157 12.17 -8.55 11.65
C PRO A 157 12.01 -9.22 10.28
N ASP A 158 10.83 -9.16 9.68
CA ASP A 158 10.51 -9.92 8.49
C ASP A 158 10.58 -9.05 7.22
N PRO A 159 11.24 -9.54 6.14
CA PRO A 159 11.19 -8.88 4.84
C PRO A 159 9.77 -8.79 4.30
N GLY A 160 9.46 -7.69 3.62
CA GLY A 160 8.12 -7.48 3.07
C GLY A 160 7.82 -6.03 2.73
N VAL A 161 6.56 -5.75 2.45
CA VAL A 161 6.04 -4.40 2.20
C VAL A 161 5.07 -4.04 3.30
N TYR A 162 5.32 -2.92 3.94
CA TYR A 162 4.58 -2.41 5.08
C TYR A 162 4.00 -1.05 4.77
N ASP A 163 2.76 -0.82 5.16
CA ASP A 163 2.13 0.48 4.99
C ASP A 163 2.43 1.39 6.19
N PHE A 164 2.60 2.69 5.93
CA PHE A 164 2.51 3.70 6.98
C PHE A 164 1.48 4.76 6.58
N ILE A 165 0.72 5.24 7.55
CA ILE A 165 -0.40 6.14 7.33
C ILE A 165 -0.45 7.25 8.38
N CYS A 166 -1.12 8.36 8.05
CA CYS A 166 -1.60 9.31 9.03
C CYS A 166 -3.03 8.93 9.45
N THR A 167 -3.28 8.78 10.74
CA THR A 167 -4.59 8.38 11.26
C THR A 167 -5.46 9.55 11.71
N PHE A 168 -5.00 10.79 11.58
CA PHE A 168 -5.86 11.95 11.81
C PHE A 168 -7.10 11.88 10.90
N PRO A 169 -8.30 12.18 11.39
CA PRO A 169 -9.53 12.02 10.63
C PRO A 169 -9.48 12.63 9.24
N GLY A 170 -9.79 11.83 8.22
CA GLY A 170 -9.81 12.24 6.82
C GLY A 170 -8.46 12.16 6.10
N HIS A 171 -7.34 11.87 6.79
CA HIS A 171 -5.99 11.91 6.17
C HIS A 171 -5.56 10.59 5.52
N PHE A 172 -5.89 9.43 6.10
CA PHE A 172 -5.36 8.12 5.69
C PHE A 172 -5.60 7.77 4.21
N GLY A 173 -6.62 8.34 3.57
CA GLY A 173 -6.89 8.11 2.16
C GLY A 173 -5.77 8.59 1.23
N THR A 174 -5.14 9.71 1.56
CA THR A 174 -4.10 10.38 0.75
C THR A 174 -2.74 10.43 1.43
N MET A 175 -2.72 10.49 2.76
CA MET A 175 -1.49 10.65 3.57
C MET A 175 -0.99 9.29 4.03
N LYS A 176 -0.35 8.56 3.11
CA LYS A 176 0.16 7.20 3.30
C LYS A 176 1.38 6.93 2.44
N GLY A 177 2.09 5.85 2.75
CA GLY A 177 3.24 5.40 1.98
C GLY A 177 3.61 3.96 2.34
N LYS A 178 4.76 3.50 1.83
CA LYS A 178 5.25 2.14 2.00
C LYS A 178 6.69 2.11 2.50
N ILE A 179 6.98 1.14 3.35
CA ILE A 179 8.32 0.77 3.77
C ILE A 179 8.60 -0.62 3.19
N VAL A 180 9.58 -0.71 2.32
CA VAL A 180 10.08 -1.98 1.80
C VAL A 180 11.20 -2.46 2.70
N VAL A 181 11.02 -3.64 3.27
CA VAL A 181 11.98 -4.28 4.16
C VAL A 181 12.72 -5.36 3.38
N GLU A 182 13.99 -5.13 3.11
CA GLU A 182 14.87 -6.10 2.42
C GLU A 182 15.52 -7.06 3.43
N LYS A 183 16.00 -8.20 2.91
CA LYS A 183 16.80 -9.18 3.69
C LYS A 183 18.12 -8.59 4.14
#